data_b415df3137a8e235651c95407e1cc45a
#
_entry.id   b415df3137a8e235651c95407e1cc45a
#
_cell.length_a   1.000
_cell.length_b   1.000
_cell.length_c   1.000
_cell.angle_alpha   90.00
_cell.angle_beta   90.00
_cell.angle_gamma   90.00
#
_symmetry.space_group_name_H-M   'P 1'
#
loop_
_entity.id
_entity.type
_entity.pdbx_description
1 polymer ?
#
loop_
_entity_poly.entity_id
_entity_poly.type
_entity_poly.pdbx_seq_one_letter_code
_entity_poly.pdbx_strand_id
1 'polypeptide(L)'
;MFGGILSTLRTTMQRLAPAANTLLPTLGGPQTQAIRGMAKLKTHKGTAKRWKAIDKGLYQRRQTGLRHKNLRLRSDIRRGKHAPVVCTEGQKWHLDRLLPY
;
A
#
# COMPACT_ATOMS: atom_id res chain seq x y z
N MET A 1 -61.45 25.30 48.58
CA MET A 1 -60.31 24.92 49.43
C MET A 1 -59.56 23.75 48.77
N PHE A 2 -58.90 23.95 47.69
CA PHE A 2 -57.91 22.98 47.16
C PHE A 2 -56.94 23.74 46.29
N GLY A 3 -55.98 24.41 46.89
CA GLY A 3 -54.96 25.15 46.19
C GLY A 3 -53.64 25.07 46.92
N GLY A 4 -53.01 23.92 46.96
CA GLY A 4 -51.76 23.83 47.73
C GLY A 4 -50.80 22.69 47.36
N ILE A 5 -51.16 21.82 46.44
CA ILE A 5 -50.34 20.60 46.16
C ILE A 5 -49.56 20.64 44.88
N LEU A 6 -49.87 21.57 43.98
CA LEU A 6 -49.23 21.62 42.65
C LEU A 6 -47.94 22.44 42.56
N SER A 7 -47.61 23.20 43.61
CA SER A 7 -46.41 24.03 43.62
C SER A 7 -45.15 23.29 44.06
N THR A 8 -45.32 22.22 44.82
CA THR A 8 -44.18 21.48 45.42
C THR A 8 -43.52 20.47 44.43
N LEU A 9 -44.29 20.00 43.45
CA LEU A 9 -43.79 19.04 42.49
C LEU A 9 -42.96 19.68 41.35
N ARG A 10 -43.09 20.97 41.16
CA ARG A 10 -42.38 21.69 40.09
C ARG A 10 -40.93 22.04 40.45
N THR A 11 -40.64 22.09 41.75
CA THR A 11 -39.33 22.50 42.26
C THR A 11 -38.35 21.31 42.32
N THR A 12 -38.85 20.09 42.35
CA THR A 12 -38.00 18.90 42.51
C THR A 12 -37.46 18.37 41.20
N MET A 13 -38.12 18.69 40.08
CA MET A 13 -37.64 18.24 38.75
C MET A 13 -36.59 19.14 38.13
N GLN A 14 -36.38 20.30 38.64
CA GLN A 14 -35.44 21.27 38.06
C GLN A 14 -34.01 21.17 38.59
N ARG A 15 -33.78 20.29 39.56
CA ARG A 15 -32.43 20.11 40.14
C ARG A 15 -31.63 18.91 39.64
N LEU A 16 -32.19 18.14 38.76
CA LEU A 16 -31.50 16.93 38.26
C LEU A 16 -30.91 17.05 36.84
N ALA A 17 -30.95 18.25 36.27
CA ALA A 17 -30.53 18.39 34.88
C ALA A 17 -29.15 19.01 34.61
N PRO A 18 -28.32 19.41 35.57
CA PRO A 18 -27.01 19.97 35.16
C PRO A 18 -25.81 19.07 35.37
N ALA A 19 -26.01 17.81 35.69
CA ALA A 19 -24.83 16.99 35.99
C ALA A 19 -24.36 16.03 34.89
N ALA A 20 -24.98 16.06 33.71
CA ALA A 20 -24.63 15.11 32.65
C ALA A 20 -23.74 15.67 31.55
N ASN A 21 -23.35 16.94 31.60
CA ASN A 21 -22.60 17.53 30.50
C ASN A 21 -21.16 17.95 30.85
N THR A 22 -20.61 17.44 31.93
CA THR A 22 -19.31 17.97 32.30
C THR A 22 -18.25 16.91 32.51
N LEU A 23 -18.29 15.81 31.85
CA LEU A 23 -17.12 14.91 31.86
C LEU A 23 -17.16 13.93 30.68
N LEU A 24 -17.20 14.46 29.50
CA LEU A 24 -16.39 13.84 28.50
C LEU A 24 -15.08 14.62 28.49
N PRO A 25 -14.03 14.12 29.09
CA PRO A 25 -12.71 14.58 28.72
C PRO A 25 -12.62 14.30 27.23
N THR A 26 -12.53 15.35 26.50
CA THR A 26 -12.03 15.33 25.15
C THR A 26 -10.64 14.70 25.24
N LEU A 27 -10.60 13.37 25.29
CA LEU A 27 -9.39 12.59 25.01
C LEU A 27 -9.11 12.65 23.50
N GLY A 28 -9.48 13.75 22.88
CA GLY A 28 -8.93 14.21 21.64
C GLY A 28 -7.67 14.98 21.93
N GLY A 29 -6.64 14.33 22.45
CA GLY A 29 -5.30 14.82 22.27
C GLY A 29 -5.12 15.09 20.77
N PRO A 30 -4.26 16.05 20.38
CA PRO A 30 -4.02 16.34 18.98
C PRO A 30 -3.71 15.01 18.33
N GLN A 31 -4.62 14.55 17.51
CA GLN A 31 -4.40 13.42 16.63
C GLN A 31 -3.27 13.88 15.72
N THR A 32 -2.06 13.68 16.16
CA THR A 32 -0.90 13.77 15.28
C THR A 32 -1.11 12.68 14.26
N GLN A 33 -1.83 13.01 13.21
CA GLN A 33 -1.83 12.20 12.02
C GLN A 33 -0.37 12.12 11.62
N ALA A 34 0.21 10.96 11.87
CA ALA A 34 1.54 10.67 11.35
C ALA A 34 1.43 10.85 9.84
N ILE A 35 1.88 12.00 9.36
CA ILE A 35 2.02 12.25 7.93
C ILE A 35 3.03 11.21 7.49
N ARG A 36 2.52 10.09 6.95
CA ARG A 36 3.36 9.10 6.28
C ARG A 36 4.02 9.84 5.14
N GLY A 37 5.28 10.23 5.35
CA GLY A 37 6.08 10.79 4.29
C GLY A 37 5.98 9.85 3.10
N MET A 38 5.60 10.38 1.93
CA MET A 38 5.51 9.59 0.72
C MET A 38 6.86 8.93 0.50
N ALA A 39 6.89 7.60 0.60
CA ALA A 39 8.12 6.86 0.38
C ALA A 39 8.56 7.12 -1.07
N LYS A 40 9.78 7.61 -1.24
CA LYS A 40 10.37 7.80 -2.56
C LYS A 40 10.38 6.47 -3.31
N LEU A 41 10.08 6.50 -4.60
CA LEU A 41 10.19 5.34 -5.47
C LEU A 41 11.65 4.88 -5.50
N LYS A 42 11.88 3.62 -5.16
CA LYS A 42 13.22 3.02 -5.15
C LYS A 42 13.31 1.92 -6.20
N THR A 43 14.48 1.76 -6.78
CA THR A 43 14.74 0.65 -7.71
C THR A 43 14.56 -0.70 -7.04
N HIS A 44 13.79 -1.58 -7.65
CA HIS A 44 13.61 -2.94 -7.19
C HIS A 44 14.86 -3.79 -7.53
N LYS A 45 15.69 -4.05 -6.53
CA LYS A 45 16.99 -4.73 -6.71
C LYS A 45 16.89 -6.11 -7.35
N GLY A 46 15.83 -6.88 -7.06
CA GLY A 46 15.61 -8.17 -7.69
C GLY A 46 15.35 -8.08 -9.19
N THR A 47 14.64 -7.06 -9.64
CA THR A 47 14.41 -6.79 -11.07
C THR A 47 15.68 -6.29 -11.73
N ALA A 48 16.41 -5.37 -11.11
CA ALA A 48 17.68 -4.84 -11.63
C ALA A 48 18.75 -5.94 -11.87
N LYS A 49 18.75 -6.99 -11.03
CA LYS A 49 19.65 -8.14 -11.22
C LYS A 49 19.27 -9.03 -12.42
N ARG A 50 18.01 -9.03 -12.84
CA ARG A 50 17.49 -9.93 -13.88
C ARG A 50 17.27 -9.24 -15.21
N TRP A 51 16.93 -7.97 -15.21
CA TRP A 51 16.62 -7.18 -16.37
C TRP A 51 17.65 -6.08 -16.56
N LYS A 52 18.04 -5.86 -17.80
CA LYS A 52 18.91 -4.76 -18.22
C LYS A 52 18.12 -3.86 -19.15
N ALA A 53 18.13 -2.57 -18.91
CA ALA A 53 17.63 -1.57 -19.83
C ALA A 53 18.63 -1.45 -21.00
N ILE A 54 18.14 -1.51 -22.22
CA ILE A 54 18.92 -1.29 -23.45
C ILE A 54 18.62 0.10 -23.99
N ASP A 55 17.34 0.46 -23.98
CA ASP A 55 16.83 1.73 -24.48
C ASP A 55 15.60 2.15 -23.68
N LYS A 56 15.07 3.34 -23.95
CA LYS A 56 13.85 3.83 -23.28
C LYS A 56 12.70 2.84 -23.45
N GLY A 57 12.34 2.18 -22.35
CA GLY A 57 11.26 1.20 -22.31
C GLY A 57 11.59 -0.13 -23.01
N LEU A 58 12.84 -0.38 -23.34
CA LEU A 58 13.29 -1.66 -23.87
C LEU A 58 14.18 -2.36 -22.88
N TYR A 59 13.71 -3.49 -22.36
CA TYR A 59 14.42 -4.27 -21.36
C TYR A 59 14.70 -5.67 -21.90
N GLN A 60 15.87 -6.20 -21.58
CA GLN A 60 16.24 -7.56 -21.92
C GLN A 60 16.65 -8.35 -20.68
N ARG A 61 16.46 -9.65 -20.75
CA ARG A 61 16.93 -10.59 -19.74
C ARG A 61 17.49 -11.85 -20.38
N ARG A 62 18.26 -12.59 -19.61
CA ARG A 62 18.64 -13.96 -20.00
C ARG A 62 17.46 -14.90 -19.88
N GLN A 63 17.37 -15.87 -20.75
CA GLN A 63 16.37 -16.93 -20.69
C GLN A 63 16.64 -17.84 -19.49
N THR A 64 15.57 -18.36 -18.90
CA THR A 64 15.65 -19.31 -17.78
C THR A 64 15.99 -20.72 -18.26
N GLY A 65 16.45 -21.60 -17.35
CA GLY A 65 16.72 -23.00 -17.68
C GLY A 65 18.03 -23.26 -18.41
N LEU A 66 19.04 -22.40 -18.20
CA LEU A 66 20.37 -22.56 -18.80
C LEU A 66 21.35 -23.40 -17.98
N ARG A 67 21.12 -23.56 -16.67
CA ARG A 67 22.14 -24.12 -15.76
C ARG A 67 22.05 -25.63 -15.56
N HIS A 68 20.88 -26.24 -15.64
CA HIS A 68 20.68 -27.66 -15.40
C HIS A 68 19.54 -28.23 -16.25
N LYS A 69 19.44 -29.56 -16.33
CA LYS A 69 18.45 -30.28 -17.15
C LYS A 69 18.58 -30.02 -18.67
N ASN A 70 19.80 -29.77 -19.14
CA ASN A 70 20.06 -29.44 -20.54
C ASN A 70 20.41 -30.67 -21.42
N LEU A 71 20.68 -31.82 -20.80
CA LEU A 71 21.12 -33.04 -21.51
C LEU A 71 20.04 -33.60 -22.46
N ARG A 72 18.78 -33.45 -22.14
CA ARG A 72 17.63 -33.94 -22.93
C ARG A 72 17.10 -32.95 -23.94
N LEU A 73 17.69 -31.76 -24.04
CA LEU A 73 17.27 -30.74 -24.98
C LEU A 73 17.98 -30.93 -26.33
N ARG A 74 17.20 -30.79 -27.39
CA ARG A 74 17.77 -30.73 -28.76
C ARG A 74 18.77 -29.58 -28.85
N SER A 75 19.74 -29.74 -29.71
CA SER A 75 20.85 -28.78 -29.87
C SER A 75 20.38 -27.38 -30.33
N ASP A 76 19.37 -27.33 -31.19
CA ASP A 76 18.74 -26.09 -31.64
C ASP A 76 18.07 -25.31 -30.51
N ILE A 77 17.28 -26.00 -29.69
CA ILE A 77 16.63 -25.39 -28.51
C ILE A 77 17.68 -24.92 -27.51
N ARG A 78 18.73 -25.69 -27.29
CA ARG A 78 19.82 -25.32 -26.38
C ARG A 78 20.51 -24.03 -26.84
N ARG A 79 20.82 -23.92 -28.16
CA ARG A 79 21.40 -22.71 -28.74
C ARG A 79 20.43 -21.51 -28.60
N GLY A 80 19.16 -21.69 -28.93
CA GLY A 80 18.15 -20.64 -28.85
C GLY A 80 17.97 -20.07 -27.42
N LYS A 81 18.20 -20.89 -26.40
CA LYS A 81 18.12 -20.40 -25.00
C LYS A 81 19.22 -19.41 -24.61
N HIS A 82 20.31 -19.34 -25.36
CA HIS A 82 21.37 -18.36 -25.10
C HIS A 82 21.02 -16.97 -25.64
N ALA A 83 20.06 -16.86 -26.53
CA ALA A 83 19.59 -15.58 -27.03
C ALA A 83 18.91 -14.77 -25.90
N PRO A 84 19.15 -13.46 -25.83
CA PRO A 84 18.46 -12.60 -24.88
C PRO A 84 16.97 -12.50 -25.23
N VAL A 85 16.13 -12.44 -24.21
CA VAL A 85 14.70 -12.25 -24.36
C VAL A 85 14.37 -10.80 -24.08
N VAL A 86 13.70 -10.15 -25.01
CA VAL A 86 13.21 -8.79 -24.88
C VAL A 86 11.87 -8.80 -24.15
N CYS A 87 11.58 -7.76 -23.37
CA CYS A 87 10.31 -7.62 -22.66
C CYS A 87 9.15 -7.45 -23.64
N THR A 88 8.00 -8.00 -23.28
CA THR A 88 6.73 -7.71 -23.95
C THR A 88 6.15 -6.38 -23.44
N GLU A 89 5.22 -5.79 -24.19
CA GLU A 89 4.57 -4.51 -23.78
C GLU A 89 3.94 -4.56 -22.39
N GLY A 90 3.26 -5.65 -22.07
CA GLY A 90 2.68 -5.84 -20.73
C GLY A 90 3.74 -5.87 -19.62
N GLN A 91 4.91 -6.43 -19.90
CA GLN A 91 6.04 -6.45 -18.95
C GLN A 91 6.71 -5.08 -18.84
N LYS A 92 6.78 -4.32 -19.92
CA LYS A 92 7.37 -2.99 -19.98
C LYS A 92 6.78 -2.07 -18.93
N TRP A 93 5.45 -1.98 -18.86
CA TRP A 93 4.75 -1.12 -17.90
C TRP A 93 5.12 -1.41 -16.44
N HIS A 94 5.32 -2.68 -16.09
CA HIS A 94 5.81 -3.06 -14.76
C HIS A 94 7.28 -2.71 -14.56
N LEU A 95 8.11 -2.93 -15.59
CA LEU A 95 9.54 -2.69 -15.53
C LEU A 95 9.87 -1.20 -15.39
N ASP A 96 9.14 -0.32 -16.06
CA ASP A 96 9.30 1.13 -15.96
C ASP A 96 9.08 1.64 -14.53
N ARG A 97 8.16 1.01 -13.78
CA ARG A 97 7.93 1.33 -12.36
C ARG A 97 8.97 0.73 -11.41
N LEU A 98 9.44 -0.47 -11.74
CA LEU A 98 10.41 -1.20 -10.90
C LEU A 98 11.84 -0.71 -11.11
N LEU A 99 12.14 -0.16 -12.26
CA LEU A 99 13.45 0.34 -12.68
C LEU A 99 13.36 1.80 -13.11
N PRO A 100 13.17 2.74 -12.17
CA PRO A 100 13.04 4.17 -12.47
C PRO A 100 14.41 4.80 -12.76
N TYR A 101 14.96 4.55 -13.95
CA TYR A 101 16.18 5.19 -14.47
C TYR A 101 16.23 5.20 -15.99
#